data_e76f6c8c04d1127a91f8924bb5c62475
#
_entry.id   e76f6c8c04d1127a91f8924bb5c62475
#
_cell.length_a   1.000
_cell.length_b   1.000
_cell.length_c   1.000
_cell.angle_alpha   90.00
_cell.angle_beta   90.00
_cell.angle_gamma   90.00
#
_symmetry.space_group_name_H-M   'P 1'
#
loop_
_entity.id
_entity.type
_entity.pdbx_description
1 polymer ?
#
loop_
_entity_poly.entity_id
_entity_poly.type
_entity_poly.pdbx_seq_one_letter_code
_entity_poly.pdbx_strand_id
1 'polypeptide(L)'
;LLLVACALPGAEFVNRAQEAGLVDVFPNGGDETKTWIIETTGSGAAWIDYDADGLLDALVVSGEGAPTRLYRNQGGAKFEDVTAKTLPKLEGWGQGVCAGDVDNDGYTDLFISYWGVSRLLRNVSGERFEDVELPQPERYSTGCAFLDYDRDGDLDLFVARYLHFDFETTPKPGDNPYCYYRNVPTACGPRGLPFERNALFRNDGDWKLTDVSESSGIAAPDRNYALGVVTGDFNADGWTDLYVACDRTPSILYLNQQDGTFEDEALFRGAALDENGQALSGMGVAAADYDADGATDLFRSNFSDERSTLYRNRGEGDFDEATVAAGMGANTRYVGWGAGFFDYDNDGRQDVLLVNGHVFPEVDEMPGDVRYRERAILYRNLGGGKFADVSERSGPGILEPHAARGAAFGDADNDGRVDVLVNNQNESPSLLTLSAKPSGNWILLRLEGVESNRSAIGARVRLLGDARQLGEVRGGGSYLSQNDLRVRFGLGQAKTASVEIAWPSGRKQTVRDLAANRVHEIREASK
;
A
#
# COMPACT_ATOMS: atom_id res chain seq x y z
N LEU A 1 -21.60 -29.12 -4.69
CA LEU A 1 -21.96 -28.69 -3.33
C LEU A 1 -21.71 -27.18 -3.28
N LEU A 2 -22.78 -26.36 -3.34
CA LEU A 2 -22.71 -24.95 -3.05
C LEU A 2 -22.41 -24.82 -1.54
N LEU A 3 -21.16 -24.53 -1.19
CA LEU A 3 -20.85 -23.96 0.11
C LEU A 3 -21.43 -22.54 0.11
N VAL A 4 -22.56 -22.36 0.77
CA VAL A 4 -23.11 -21.05 1.10
C VAL A 4 -22.12 -20.41 2.06
N ALA A 5 -21.23 -19.58 1.55
CA ALA A 5 -20.42 -18.69 2.38
C ALA A 5 -21.39 -17.76 3.10
N CYS A 6 -21.66 -18.02 4.38
CA CYS A 6 -22.46 -17.14 5.21
C CYS A 6 -21.74 -15.79 5.30
N ALA A 7 -22.34 -14.75 4.75
CA ALA A 7 -22.03 -13.39 5.18
C ALA A 7 -22.23 -13.31 6.69
N LEU A 8 -21.41 -12.53 7.40
CA LEU A 8 -21.69 -12.23 8.80
C LEU A 8 -23.06 -11.54 8.84
N PRO A 9 -24.06 -12.10 9.55
CA PRO A 9 -25.36 -11.44 9.62
C PRO A 9 -25.19 -10.08 10.30
N GLY A 10 -25.25 -8.98 9.52
CA GLY A 10 -25.39 -7.63 10.03
C GLY A 10 -24.15 -6.73 10.06
N ALA A 11 -22.96 -7.18 9.66
CA ALA A 11 -21.80 -6.29 9.53
C ALA A 11 -21.59 -5.92 8.05
N GLU A 12 -21.82 -4.67 7.71
CA GLU A 12 -21.67 -4.10 6.36
C GLU A 12 -20.63 -3.00 6.39
N PHE A 13 -19.85 -2.84 5.34
CA PHE A 13 -19.01 -1.66 5.17
C PHE A 13 -19.87 -0.44 4.82
N VAL A 14 -19.61 0.64 5.53
CA VAL A 14 -20.23 1.95 5.32
C VAL A 14 -19.15 3.00 5.14
N ASN A 15 -19.39 4.00 4.31
CA ASN A 15 -18.52 5.15 4.17
C ASN A 15 -18.87 6.20 5.24
N ARG A 16 -17.96 6.48 6.15
CA ARG A 16 -18.14 7.44 7.25
C ARG A 16 -17.34 8.73 7.08
N ALA A 17 -16.71 8.96 5.94
CA ALA A 17 -15.80 10.09 5.75
C ALA A 17 -16.43 11.44 6.14
N GLN A 18 -17.64 11.74 5.67
CA GLN A 18 -18.34 12.99 6.01
C GLN A 18 -18.62 13.13 7.51
N GLU A 19 -19.13 12.07 8.13
CA GLU A 19 -19.40 12.06 9.57
C GLU A 19 -18.11 12.17 10.39
N ALA A 20 -17.00 11.68 9.84
CA ALA A 20 -15.70 11.70 10.46
C ALA A 20 -14.96 13.03 10.30
N GLY A 21 -15.42 13.94 9.42
CA GLY A 21 -14.77 15.22 9.16
C GLY A 21 -13.81 15.23 7.96
N LEU A 22 -13.76 14.16 7.17
CA LEU A 22 -12.95 14.05 5.96
C LEU A 22 -13.78 14.53 4.75
N VAL A 23 -13.85 15.82 4.55
CA VAL A 23 -14.79 16.46 3.59
C VAL A 23 -14.12 17.18 2.44
N ASP A 24 -12.81 17.35 2.48
CA ASP A 24 -12.06 18.05 1.44
C ASP A 24 -12.01 17.26 0.14
N VAL A 25 -12.02 17.96 -0.99
CA VAL A 25 -11.91 17.37 -2.33
C VAL A 25 -10.45 17.39 -2.77
N PHE A 26 -9.99 16.30 -3.37
CA PHE A 26 -8.61 16.11 -3.84
C PHE A 26 -8.56 16.13 -5.37
N PRO A 27 -8.31 17.30 -5.99
CA PRO A 27 -8.31 17.43 -7.45
C PRO A 27 -7.13 16.70 -8.08
N ASN A 28 -7.38 16.11 -9.25
CA ASN A 28 -6.37 15.43 -10.06
C ASN A 28 -6.77 15.46 -11.56
N GLY A 29 -6.62 16.62 -12.18
CA GLY A 29 -7.02 16.85 -13.57
C GLY A 29 -8.53 16.92 -13.79
N GLY A 30 -8.97 16.89 -15.06
CA GLY A 30 -10.36 17.05 -15.43
C GLY A 30 -11.27 15.87 -15.06
N ASP A 31 -12.57 16.14 -14.87
CA ASP A 31 -13.59 15.12 -14.55
C ASP A 31 -14.27 14.51 -15.79
N GLU A 32 -14.29 15.25 -16.89
CA GLU A 32 -14.93 14.81 -18.14
C GLU A 32 -13.91 14.21 -19.12
N THR A 33 -12.68 14.73 -19.11
CA THR A 33 -11.59 14.27 -19.97
C THR A 33 -10.25 14.40 -19.25
N LYS A 34 -9.30 13.55 -19.59
CA LYS A 34 -7.90 13.63 -19.15
C LYS A 34 -7.00 13.92 -20.37
N THR A 35 -6.17 14.94 -20.26
CA THR A 35 -5.22 15.28 -21.32
C THR A 35 -3.90 14.54 -21.15
N TRP A 36 -3.47 14.37 -19.90
CA TRP A 36 -2.14 13.87 -19.57
C TRP A 36 -2.19 12.63 -18.69
N ILE A 37 -1.20 11.76 -18.83
CA ILE A 37 -1.07 10.55 -18.00
C ILE A 37 -1.00 10.87 -16.50
N ILE A 38 -0.39 11.98 -16.12
CA ILE A 38 -0.29 12.42 -14.72
C ILE A 38 -1.67 12.69 -14.09
N GLU A 39 -2.66 13.06 -14.88
CA GLU A 39 -4.04 13.25 -14.42
C GLU A 39 -4.77 11.93 -14.16
N THR A 40 -4.21 10.80 -14.60
CA THR A 40 -4.84 9.49 -14.52
C THR A 40 -4.41 8.67 -13.32
N THR A 41 -3.18 8.86 -12.84
CA THR A 41 -2.57 8.04 -11.78
C THR A 41 -3.13 8.32 -10.39
N GLY A 42 -3.52 9.56 -10.11
CA GLY A 42 -4.03 9.95 -8.78
C GLY A 42 -2.97 9.85 -7.68
N SER A 43 -3.41 9.79 -6.44
CA SER A 43 -2.52 9.92 -5.29
C SER A 43 -2.86 8.91 -4.19
N GLY A 44 -1.92 8.77 -3.26
CA GLY A 44 -1.99 7.87 -2.11
C GLY A 44 -2.65 8.47 -0.87
N ALA A 45 -2.75 7.63 0.17
CA ALA A 45 -3.17 7.99 1.51
C ALA A 45 -2.33 7.25 2.56
N ALA A 46 -2.30 7.74 3.79
CA ALA A 46 -1.57 7.06 4.86
C ALA A 46 -2.33 7.09 6.19
N TRP A 47 -2.16 6.02 6.95
CA TRP A 47 -2.42 5.98 8.38
C TRP A 47 -1.11 6.19 9.13
N ILE A 48 -1.06 7.21 9.98
CA ILE A 48 0.12 7.56 10.78
C ILE A 48 -0.31 7.98 12.19
N ASP A 49 0.53 7.75 13.17
CA ASP A 49 0.40 8.32 14.53
C ASP A 49 1.49 9.40 14.64
N TYR A 50 1.16 10.66 14.15
CA TYR A 50 2.19 11.68 14.02
C TYR A 50 2.53 12.36 15.35
N ASP A 51 1.56 12.45 16.28
CA ASP A 51 1.77 13.10 17.58
C ASP A 51 1.99 12.11 18.73
N ALA A 52 2.16 10.83 18.39
CA ALA A 52 2.44 9.72 19.31
C ALA A 52 1.37 9.56 20.42
N ASP A 53 0.10 9.89 20.12
CA ASP A 53 -1.01 9.74 21.08
C ASP A 53 -1.64 8.33 21.06
N GLY A 54 -1.21 7.46 20.13
CA GLY A 54 -1.64 6.07 19.99
C GLY A 54 -2.87 5.87 19.11
N LEU A 55 -3.41 6.94 18.50
CA LEU A 55 -4.47 6.90 17.49
C LEU A 55 -3.88 7.14 16.10
N LEU A 56 -4.48 6.55 15.09
CA LEU A 56 -4.04 6.79 13.72
C LEU A 56 -4.68 8.06 13.16
N ASP A 57 -3.84 8.95 12.67
CA ASP A 57 -4.19 10.14 11.94
C ASP A 57 -4.27 9.85 10.44
N ALA A 58 -5.08 10.61 9.71
CA ALA A 58 -5.28 10.42 8.29
C ALA A 58 -4.46 11.44 7.47
N LEU A 59 -3.58 10.96 6.60
CA LEU A 59 -2.92 11.80 5.62
C LEU A 59 -3.41 11.45 4.22
N VAL A 60 -3.83 12.46 3.44
CA VAL A 60 -4.31 12.29 2.07
C VAL A 60 -3.49 13.17 1.14
N VAL A 61 -2.79 12.54 0.20
CA VAL A 61 -1.94 13.23 -0.77
C VAL A 61 -2.82 13.85 -1.85
N SER A 62 -2.53 15.08 -2.24
CA SER A 62 -3.26 15.78 -3.28
C SER A 62 -2.47 15.86 -4.58
N GLY A 63 -3.18 15.79 -5.70
CA GLY A 63 -2.68 16.16 -7.00
C GLY A 63 -2.57 17.69 -7.18
N GLU A 64 -2.68 18.18 -8.40
CA GLU A 64 -2.54 19.59 -8.71
C GLU A 64 -3.61 20.47 -8.05
N GLY A 65 -3.18 21.60 -7.52
CA GLY A 65 -4.06 22.72 -7.13
C GLY A 65 -4.63 22.66 -5.74
N ALA A 66 -4.43 21.59 -4.98
CA ALA A 66 -4.81 21.54 -3.56
C ALA A 66 -3.67 20.99 -2.71
N PRO A 67 -3.59 21.39 -1.43
CA PRO A 67 -2.54 20.88 -0.54
C PRO A 67 -2.82 19.43 -0.13
N THR A 68 -1.76 18.63 0.04
CA THR A 68 -1.81 17.41 0.84
C THR A 68 -2.32 17.75 2.23
N ARG A 69 -3.21 16.93 2.79
CA ARG A 69 -3.85 17.22 4.06
C ARG A 69 -3.52 16.19 5.13
N LEU A 70 -3.32 16.70 6.34
CA LEU A 70 -3.18 15.92 7.57
C LEU A 70 -4.36 16.21 8.48
N TYR A 71 -5.06 15.15 8.87
CA TYR A 71 -6.21 15.20 9.75
C TYR A 71 -5.88 14.47 11.05
N ARG A 72 -5.89 15.19 12.16
CA ARG A 72 -5.67 14.63 13.49
C ARG A 72 -6.90 13.86 13.98
N ASN A 73 -6.70 12.66 14.48
CA ASN A 73 -7.74 11.85 15.10
C ASN A 73 -8.06 12.36 16.51
N GLN A 74 -9.32 12.76 16.75
CA GLN A 74 -9.80 13.24 18.03
C GLN A 74 -10.38 12.12 18.92
N GLY A 75 -10.20 10.87 18.52
CA GLY A 75 -10.81 9.68 19.10
C GLY A 75 -12.13 9.29 18.43
N GLY A 76 -12.39 7.97 18.39
CA GLY A 76 -13.57 7.39 17.74
C GLY A 76 -13.67 7.67 16.24
N ALA A 77 -12.54 7.68 15.55
CA ALA A 77 -12.38 7.99 14.14
C ALA A 77 -13.08 9.32 13.74
N LYS A 78 -12.86 10.38 14.53
CA LYS A 78 -13.24 11.76 14.24
C LYS A 78 -12.00 12.58 13.98
N PHE A 79 -11.98 13.31 12.88
CA PHE A 79 -10.77 13.96 12.37
C PHE A 79 -10.93 15.48 12.28
N GLU A 80 -9.86 16.19 12.61
CA GLU A 80 -9.72 17.64 12.49
C GLU A 80 -8.59 17.96 11.52
N ASP A 81 -8.83 18.81 10.53
CA ASP A 81 -7.78 19.29 9.62
C ASP A 81 -6.75 20.15 10.39
N VAL A 82 -5.54 19.64 10.52
CA VAL A 82 -4.41 20.30 11.17
C VAL A 82 -3.32 20.72 10.18
N THR A 83 -3.56 20.58 8.89
CA THR A 83 -2.60 20.79 7.79
C THR A 83 -1.83 22.10 7.92
N ALA A 84 -2.56 23.22 8.01
CA ALA A 84 -1.93 24.55 8.04
C ALA A 84 -1.07 24.82 9.28
N LYS A 85 -1.26 24.02 10.33
CA LYS A 85 -0.55 24.13 11.60
C LYS A 85 0.67 23.20 11.67
N THR A 86 0.59 22.05 11.00
CA THR A 86 1.56 20.97 11.15
C THR A 86 2.44 20.73 9.93
N LEU A 87 1.90 20.86 8.71
CA LEU A 87 2.66 20.62 7.48
C LEU A 87 3.26 21.91 6.92
N PRO A 88 4.47 21.86 6.34
CA PRO A 88 4.95 22.96 5.50
C PRO A 88 4.02 23.10 4.28
N LYS A 89 4.13 24.19 3.54
CA LYS A 89 3.37 24.37 2.32
C LYS A 89 3.82 23.35 1.27
N LEU A 90 2.96 22.37 1.00
CA LEU A 90 3.18 21.31 0.03
C LEU A 90 2.39 21.62 -1.22
N GLU A 91 3.09 22.04 -2.27
CA GLU A 91 2.50 22.39 -3.58
C GLU A 91 3.08 21.48 -4.67
N GLY A 92 2.33 21.29 -5.73
CA GLY A 92 2.72 20.49 -6.88
C GLY A 92 1.81 19.29 -7.09
N TRP A 93 2.28 18.32 -7.85
CA TRP A 93 1.51 17.13 -8.19
C TRP A 93 1.96 15.95 -7.32
N GLY A 94 1.34 15.82 -6.14
CA GLY A 94 1.62 14.75 -5.20
C GLY A 94 1.17 13.38 -5.72
N GLN A 95 1.95 12.37 -5.40
CA GLN A 95 1.71 10.99 -5.83
C GLN A 95 1.54 10.06 -4.64
N GLY A 96 2.61 9.68 -3.99
CA GLY A 96 2.61 8.68 -2.93
C GLY A 96 3.11 9.22 -1.60
N VAL A 97 2.97 8.38 -0.58
CA VAL A 97 3.48 8.64 0.76
C VAL A 97 3.99 7.36 1.40
N CYS A 98 5.10 7.45 2.12
CA CYS A 98 5.54 6.45 3.09
C CYS A 98 5.94 7.13 4.41
N ALA A 99 5.87 6.38 5.50
CA ALA A 99 6.04 6.87 6.86
C ALA A 99 6.91 5.92 7.68
N GLY A 100 7.76 6.50 8.53
CA GLY A 100 8.66 5.78 9.43
C GLY A 100 9.41 6.77 10.31
N ASP A 101 9.99 6.32 11.41
CA ASP A 101 10.83 7.12 12.30
C ASP A 101 12.27 7.05 11.79
N VAL A 102 12.66 8.03 10.96
CA VAL A 102 13.91 8.03 10.17
C VAL A 102 15.13 8.36 11.03
N ASP A 103 14.97 9.18 12.07
CA ASP A 103 16.06 9.56 13.00
C ASP A 103 15.95 8.86 14.36
N ASN A 104 15.07 7.89 14.50
CA ASN A 104 14.85 7.07 15.71
C ASN A 104 14.48 7.92 16.96
N ASP A 105 13.85 9.11 16.77
CA ASP A 105 13.48 10.01 17.88
C ASP A 105 12.13 9.69 18.53
N GLY A 106 11.33 8.78 17.93
CA GLY A 106 10.06 8.31 18.43
C GLY A 106 8.83 8.95 17.78
N TYR A 107 9.04 9.82 16.81
CA TYR A 107 7.97 10.44 16.04
C TYR A 107 8.05 10.00 14.58
N THR A 108 6.89 9.81 13.97
CA THR A 108 6.80 9.33 12.59
C THR A 108 7.11 10.46 11.61
N ASP A 109 8.14 10.28 10.77
CA ASP A 109 8.50 11.14 9.66
C ASP A 109 7.78 10.72 8.38
N LEU A 110 7.83 11.58 7.34
CA LEU A 110 7.14 11.37 6.09
C LEU A 110 8.06 11.57 4.89
N PHE A 111 7.90 10.72 3.89
CA PHE A 111 8.31 11.05 2.54
C PHE A 111 7.08 11.11 1.65
N ILE A 112 6.94 12.21 0.89
CA ILE A 112 5.85 12.41 -0.07
C ILE A 112 6.45 12.55 -1.46
N SER A 113 6.12 11.60 -2.34
CA SER A 113 6.57 11.62 -3.72
C SER A 113 5.74 12.57 -4.58
N TYR A 114 6.40 13.20 -5.53
CA TYR A 114 5.81 14.18 -6.46
C TYR A 114 6.27 13.92 -7.89
N TRP A 115 5.47 14.38 -8.84
CA TRP A 115 6.05 14.82 -10.10
C TRP A 115 6.73 16.16 -9.85
N GLY A 116 8.06 16.21 -10.10
CA GLY A 116 8.93 17.31 -9.70
C GLY A 116 9.79 16.96 -8.48
N VAL A 117 9.87 17.83 -7.51
CA VAL A 117 10.68 17.65 -6.28
C VAL A 117 9.84 16.95 -5.21
N SER A 118 10.22 15.72 -4.89
CA SER A 118 9.64 15.00 -3.74
C SER A 118 10.15 15.56 -2.41
N ARG A 119 9.39 15.37 -1.34
CA ARG A 119 9.62 16.02 -0.04
C ARG A 119 9.86 14.97 1.06
N LEU A 120 11.00 15.07 1.72
CA LEU A 120 11.28 14.36 2.98
C LEU A 120 10.99 15.33 4.13
N LEU A 121 10.16 14.92 5.06
CA LEU A 121 9.64 15.76 6.13
C LEU A 121 9.99 15.16 7.49
N ARG A 122 10.81 15.86 8.26
CA ARG A 122 11.09 15.52 9.65
C ARG A 122 9.93 15.94 10.55
N ASN A 123 9.50 15.05 11.41
CA ASN A 123 8.55 15.36 12.48
C ASN A 123 9.28 15.96 13.68
N VAL A 124 8.89 17.16 14.09
CA VAL A 124 9.49 17.84 15.24
C VAL A 124 8.59 17.65 16.45
N SER A 125 8.87 16.59 17.22
CA SER A 125 8.24 16.28 18.51
C SER A 125 6.70 16.17 18.46
N GLY A 126 6.13 15.71 17.34
CA GLY A 126 4.67 15.57 17.17
C GLY A 126 3.92 16.89 16.99
N GLU A 127 4.62 18.01 16.85
CA GLU A 127 4.00 19.34 16.75
C GLU A 127 3.89 19.83 15.30
N ARG A 128 4.91 19.60 14.50
CA ARG A 128 5.00 20.06 13.11
C ARG A 128 6.02 19.25 12.31
N PHE A 129 5.94 19.37 11.00
CA PHE A 129 6.92 18.82 10.07
C PHE A 129 7.81 19.91 9.47
N GLU A 130 9.09 19.60 9.27
CA GLU A 130 10.09 20.46 8.62
C GLU A 130 10.69 19.74 7.43
N ASP A 131 10.99 20.48 6.35
CA ASP A 131 11.63 19.91 5.17
C ASP A 131 13.06 19.50 5.45
N VAL A 132 13.44 18.33 4.95
CA VAL A 132 14.80 17.83 4.89
C VAL A 132 15.25 17.77 3.44
N GLU A 133 16.47 18.24 3.16
CA GLU A 133 17.04 18.18 1.82
C GLU A 133 17.30 16.72 1.41
N LEU A 134 16.74 16.31 0.27
CA LEU A 134 17.01 15.03 -0.35
C LEU A 134 17.84 15.25 -1.62
N PRO A 135 18.97 14.56 -1.80
CA PRO A 135 19.85 14.75 -2.96
C PRO A 135 19.28 14.07 -4.22
N GLN A 136 18.16 14.59 -4.74
CA GLN A 136 17.54 14.06 -5.94
C GLN A 136 17.13 15.17 -6.93
N PRO A 137 17.22 14.92 -8.25
CA PRO A 137 16.65 15.81 -9.25
C PRO A 137 15.11 15.68 -9.30
N GLU A 138 14.47 16.63 -9.98
CA GLU A 138 13.05 16.54 -10.32
C GLU A 138 12.78 15.27 -11.14
N ARG A 139 11.78 14.48 -10.71
CA ARG A 139 11.39 13.22 -11.34
C ARG A 139 9.90 12.97 -11.18
N TYR A 140 9.38 12.01 -11.93
CA TYR A 140 8.05 11.47 -11.68
C TYR A 140 8.17 10.30 -10.69
N SER A 141 8.29 10.65 -9.42
CA SER A 141 8.32 9.68 -8.31
C SER A 141 6.91 9.23 -7.97
N THR A 142 6.74 7.94 -7.66
CA THR A 142 5.45 7.28 -7.42
C THR A 142 5.44 6.58 -6.06
N GLY A 143 5.45 5.26 -6.01
CA GLY A 143 5.52 4.53 -4.74
C GLY A 143 6.83 4.76 -4.00
N CYS A 144 6.78 4.65 -2.68
CA CYS A 144 7.96 4.70 -1.83
C CYS A 144 7.84 3.70 -0.68
N ALA A 145 8.96 3.37 -0.07
CA ALA A 145 9.00 2.57 1.13
C ALA A 145 10.23 2.94 1.96
N PHE A 146 10.04 3.03 3.27
CA PHE A 146 11.15 2.99 4.21
C PHE A 146 11.50 1.53 4.52
N LEU A 147 12.81 1.25 4.64
CA LEU A 147 13.35 -0.07 4.97
C LEU A 147 14.75 0.10 5.56
N ASP A 148 15.17 -0.83 6.37
CA ASP A 148 16.55 -0.95 6.87
C ASP A 148 17.19 -2.09 6.05
N TYR A 149 17.81 -1.73 4.88
CA TYR A 149 18.25 -2.73 3.92
C TYR A 149 19.63 -3.33 4.25
N ASP A 150 20.48 -2.59 4.98
CA ASP A 150 21.82 -3.02 5.38
C ASP A 150 21.95 -3.38 6.87
N ARG A 151 20.84 -3.29 7.61
CA ARG A 151 20.72 -3.65 9.03
C ARG A 151 21.59 -2.83 9.96
N ASP A 152 21.77 -1.58 9.65
CA ASP A 152 22.50 -0.66 10.53
C ASP A 152 21.60 -0.03 11.63
N GLY A 153 20.27 -0.22 11.53
CA GLY A 153 19.26 0.25 12.47
C GLY A 153 18.65 1.60 12.09
N ASP A 154 19.07 2.21 10.99
CA ASP A 154 18.49 3.42 10.43
C ASP A 154 17.56 3.07 9.25
N LEU A 155 16.52 3.85 9.04
CA LEU A 155 15.60 3.64 7.92
C LEU A 155 16.13 4.32 6.66
N ASP A 156 16.31 3.53 5.61
CA ASP A 156 16.62 3.95 4.26
C ASP A 156 15.35 4.22 3.46
N LEU A 157 15.50 4.88 2.31
CA LEU A 157 14.35 5.27 1.48
C LEU A 157 14.47 4.69 0.05
N PHE A 158 13.54 3.80 -0.31
CA PHE A 158 13.32 3.39 -1.69
C PHE A 158 12.25 4.29 -2.34
N VAL A 159 12.49 4.70 -3.60
CA VAL A 159 11.56 5.50 -4.41
C VAL A 159 11.37 4.88 -5.79
N ALA A 160 10.16 4.45 -6.09
CA ALA A 160 9.76 4.04 -7.42
C ALA A 160 9.60 5.25 -8.32
N ARG A 161 9.97 5.10 -9.60
CA ARG A 161 9.85 6.16 -10.61
C ARG A 161 9.14 5.63 -11.84
N TYR A 162 8.21 6.44 -12.37
CA TYR A 162 7.29 5.98 -13.41
C TYR A 162 7.87 6.20 -14.80
N LEU A 163 7.87 7.44 -15.27
CA LEU A 163 8.29 7.79 -16.63
C LEU A 163 8.74 9.26 -16.69
N HIS A 164 9.45 9.60 -17.74
CA HIS A 164 9.74 11.00 -18.01
C HIS A 164 8.50 11.67 -18.61
N PHE A 165 7.93 12.60 -17.87
CA PHE A 165 6.75 13.37 -18.24
C PHE A 165 7.10 14.87 -18.34
N ASP A 166 6.60 15.50 -19.41
CA ASP A 166 6.75 16.92 -19.65
C ASP A 166 5.53 17.44 -20.44
N PHE A 167 4.94 18.54 -19.98
CA PHE A 167 3.72 19.10 -20.59
C PHE A 167 3.89 19.59 -22.06
N GLU A 168 5.12 19.90 -22.49
CA GLU A 168 5.40 20.41 -23.85
C GLU A 168 5.63 19.27 -24.84
N THR A 169 6.27 18.18 -24.38
CA THR A 169 6.74 17.10 -25.26
C THR A 169 5.92 15.82 -25.19
N THR A 170 5.18 15.60 -24.08
CA THR A 170 4.31 14.41 -23.96
C THR A 170 3.15 14.49 -24.95
N PRO A 171 2.89 13.43 -25.76
CA PRO A 171 1.81 13.41 -26.73
C PRO A 171 0.43 13.59 -26.07
N LYS A 172 -0.50 14.20 -26.82
CA LYS A 172 -1.89 14.44 -26.41
C LYS A 172 -2.83 13.36 -26.92
N PRO A 173 -4.07 13.29 -26.42
CA PRO A 173 -5.09 12.37 -26.90
C PRO A 173 -5.18 12.38 -28.44
N GLY A 174 -5.05 11.20 -29.07
CA GLY A 174 -5.13 11.02 -30.50
C GLY A 174 -3.82 11.21 -31.29
N ASP A 175 -2.73 11.67 -30.69
CA ASP A 175 -1.48 11.98 -31.41
C ASP A 175 -0.75 10.74 -31.96
N ASN A 176 -0.87 9.60 -31.28
CA ASN A 176 -0.25 8.34 -31.71
C ASN A 176 -1.07 7.13 -31.23
N PRO A 177 -0.73 5.89 -31.68
CA PRO A 177 -1.51 4.68 -31.33
C PRO A 177 -1.65 4.37 -29.83
N TYR A 178 -0.79 4.90 -28.98
CA TYR A 178 -0.84 4.70 -27.53
C TYR A 178 -1.74 5.71 -26.80
N CYS A 179 -2.35 6.65 -27.55
CA CYS A 179 -3.23 7.71 -27.07
C CYS A 179 -4.70 7.43 -27.41
N TYR A 180 -5.08 6.15 -27.44
CA TYR A 180 -6.45 5.68 -27.67
C TYR A 180 -6.81 4.56 -26.72
N TYR A 181 -8.04 4.60 -26.22
CA TYR A 181 -8.68 3.48 -25.56
C TYR A 181 -9.95 3.10 -26.33
N ARG A 182 -10.05 1.84 -26.78
CA ARG A 182 -11.19 1.32 -27.58
C ARG A 182 -11.60 2.25 -28.74
N ASN A 183 -10.62 2.80 -29.46
CA ASN A 183 -10.75 3.76 -30.57
C ASN A 183 -11.22 5.18 -30.20
N VAL A 184 -11.32 5.53 -28.93
CA VAL A 184 -11.57 6.90 -28.46
C VAL A 184 -10.25 7.53 -28.09
N PRO A 185 -9.95 8.77 -28.54
CA PRO A 185 -8.76 9.51 -28.09
C PRO A 185 -8.79 9.71 -26.57
N THR A 186 -7.71 9.31 -25.88
CA THR A 186 -7.54 9.44 -24.43
C THR A 186 -6.12 9.86 -24.12
N ALA A 187 -5.85 10.23 -22.87
CA ALA A 187 -4.48 10.46 -22.40
C ALA A 187 -3.58 9.27 -22.78
N CYS A 188 -2.37 9.58 -23.26
CA CYS A 188 -1.44 8.54 -23.70
C CYS A 188 -1.00 7.69 -22.51
N GLY A 189 -1.10 6.37 -22.61
CA GLY A 189 -0.59 5.43 -21.60
C GLY A 189 0.93 5.35 -21.61
N PRO A 190 1.58 4.63 -20.68
CA PRO A 190 3.02 4.76 -20.50
C PRO A 190 3.82 4.31 -21.72
N ARG A 191 3.29 3.38 -22.52
CA ARG A 191 3.97 2.88 -23.72
C ARG A 191 4.33 4.00 -24.68
N GLY A 192 5.61 4.03 -25.08
CA GLY A 192 6.14 5.05 -25.98
C GLY A 192 6.67 6.31 -25.26
N LEU A 193 6.51 6.41 -23.94
CA LEU A 193 7.15 7.42 -23.12
C LEU A 193 8.48 6.89 -22.54
N PRO A 194 9.48 7.77 -22.31
CA PRO A 194 10.77 7.33 -21.74
C PRO A 194 10.62 6.80 -20.32
N PHE A 195 11.36 5.76 -20.01
CA PHE A 195 11.42 5.17 -18.65
C PHE A 195 12.21 6.06 -17.67
N GLU A 196 11.88 5.95 -16.39
CA GLU A 196 12.69 6.45 -15.28
C GLU A 196 13.25 5.28 -14.47
N ARG A 197 14.39 5.50 -13.78
CA ARG A 197 15.03 4.48 -12.93
C ARG A 197 14.65 4.68 -11.47
N ASN A 198 14.35 3.60 -10.77
CA ASN A 198 14.11 3.61 -9.33
C ASN A 198 15.34 4.11 -8.55
N ALA A 199 15.13 4.58 -7.34
CA ALA A 199 16.18 5.09 -6.48
C ALA A 199 16.17 4.46 -5.09
N LEU A 200 17.36 4.36 -4.50
CA LEU A 200 17.58 4.02 -3.11
C LEU A 200 18.51 5.06 -2.48
N PHE A 201 18.07 5.60 -1.36
CA PHE A 201 18.82 6.56 -0.57
C PHE A 201 19.16 5.90 0.76
N ARG A 202 20.47 5.69 1.00
CA ARG A 202 20.94 5.19 2.28
C ARG A 202 20.98 6.32 3.29
N ASN A 203 20.47 6.07 4.49
CA ASN A 203 20.56 6.95 5.63
C ASN A 203 21.90 6.74 6.35
N ASP A 204 22.78 7.74 6.29
CA ASP A 204 24.08 7.72 6.98
C ASP A 204 23.98 8.33 8.41
N GLY A 205 22.77 8.48 8.97
CA GLY A 205 22.51 9.16 10.24
C GLY A 205 22.46 10.70 10.11
N ASP A 206 21.94 11.36 11.14
CA ASP A 206 21.85 12.83 11.22
C ASP A 206 21.20 13.49 9.97
N TRP A 207 20.19 12.83 9.39
CA TRP A 207 19.46 13.25 8.17
C TRP A 207 20.34 13.37 6.91
N LYS A 208 21.44 12.69 6.89
CA LYS A 208 22.32 12.64 5.72
C LYS A 208 21.98 11.43 4.86
N LEU A 209 21.28 11.65 3.75
CA LEU A 209 20.94 10.61 2.80
C LEU A 209 21.94 10.61 1.62
N THR A 210 22.42 9.42 1.28
CA THR A 210 23.34 9.18 0.15
C THR A 210 22.62 8.37 -0.93
N ASP A 211 22.59 8.89 -2.17
CA ASP A 211 22.06 8.14 -3.32
C ASP A 211 22.98 6.96 -3.63
N VAL A 212 22.48 5.75 -3.38
CA VAL A 212 23.18 4.48 -3.65
C VAL A 212 22.52 3.68 -4.76
N SER A 213 21.61 4.27 -5.54
CA SER A 213 20.78 3.59 -6.55
C SER A 213 21.58 2.74 -7.54
N GLU A 214 22.70 3.28 -8.05
CA GLU A 214 23.58 2.56 -8.99
C GLU A 214 24.41 1.48 -8.29
N SER A 215 24.99 1.79 -7.14
CA SER A 215 25.86 0.85 -6.40
C SER A 215 25.09 -0.29 -5.76
N SER A 216 23.85 -0.06 -5.37
CA SER A 216 22.99 -1.09 -4.80
C SER A 216 22.32 -1.99 -5.85
N GLY A 217 22.41 -1.67 -7.14
CA GLY A 217 21.72 -2.41 -8.20
C GLY A 217 20.24 -2.05 -8.40
N ILE A 218 19.67 -1.17 -7.57
CA ILE A 218 18.26 -0.73 -7.69
C ILE A 218 17.99 -0.01 -9.01
N ALA A 219 18.95 0.74 -9.55
CA ALA A 219 18.84 1.41 -10.84
C ALA A 219 19.09 0.49 -12.06
N ALA A 220 19.47 -0.79 -11.84
CA ALA A 220 19.84 -1.69 -12.94
C ALA A 220 18.66 -2.04 -13.87
N PRO A 221 17.43 -2.32 -13.41
CA PRO A 221 16.27 -2.40 -14.28
C PRO A 221 15.95 -1.04 -14.88
N ASP A 222 16.31 -0.82 -16.13
CA ASP A 222 16.24 0.50 -16.80
C ASP A 222 15.04 0.67 -17.74
N ARG A 223 14.11 -0.32 -17.77
CA ARG A 223 12.96 -0.36 -18.67
C ARG A 223 11.68 -0.75 -17.95
N ASN A 224 11.31 0.04 -16.96
CA ASN A 224 10.09 -0.20 -16.19
C ASN A 224 9.30 1.08 -15.97
N TYR A 225 8.00 0.92 -15.77
CA TYR A 225 7.09 1.98 -15.36
C TYR A 225 6.61 1.66 -13.94
N ALA A 226 7.45 1.91 -12.94
CA ALA A 226 7.21 1.52 -11.56
C ALA A 226 6.12 2.38 -10.91
N LEU A 227 5.20 1.75 -10.17
CA LEU A 227 4.11 2.39 -9.45
C LEU A 227 4.10 1.99 -7.96
N GLY A 228 3.41 0.92 -7.60
CA GLY A 228 3.28 0.48 -6.20
C GLY A 228 4.50 -0.31 -5.73
N VAL A 229 4.82 -0.20 -4.45
CA VAL A 229 5.92 -0.93 -3.82
C VAL A 229 5.50 -1.47 -2.46
N VAL A 230 6.01 -2.65 -2.10
CA VAL A 230 5.88 -3.22 -0.76
C VAL A 230 7.19 -3.90 -0.35
N THR A 231 7.55 -3.74 0.92
CA THR A 231 8.69 -4.46 1.53
C THR A 231 8.25 -5.81 2.08
N GLY A 232 9.18 -6.74 2.20
CA GLY A 232 8.97 -8.03 2.86
C GLY A 232 10.18 -8.94 2.75
N ASP A 233 10.25 -9.95 3.59
CA ASP A 233 11.23 -11.04 3.47
C ASP A 233 10.57 -12.16 2.63
N PHE A 234 10.73 -12.08 1.30
CA PHE A 234 10.02 -12.98 0.38
C PHE A 234 10.72 -14.33 0.20
N ASN A 235 12.02 -14.40 0.43
CA ASN A 235 12.81 -15.65 0.34
C ASN A 235 13.07 -16.32 1.69
N ALA A 236 12.55 -15.75 2.80
CA ALA A 236 12.68 -16.22 4.18
C ALA A 236 14.14 -16.30 4.69
N ASP A 237 15.03 -15.44 4.17
CA ASP A 237 16.42 -15.35 4.62
C ASP A 237 16.62 -14.35 5.77
N GLY A 238 15.57 -13.63 6.11
CA GLY A 238 15.50 -12.66 7.21
C GLY A 238 15.89 -11.24 6.80
N TRP A 239 16.27 -10.97 5.56
CA TRP A 239 16.58 -9.64 5.05
C TRP A 239 15.36 -9.03 4.32
N THR A 240 15.29 -7.73 4.31
CA THR A 240 14.17 -7.05 3.67
C THR A 240 14.40 -6.93 2.18
N ASP A 241 13.47 -7.49 1.41
CA ASP A 241 13.37 -7.41 -0.04
C ASP A 241 12.34 -6.36 -0.45
N LEU A 242 12.23 -6.08 -1.76
CA LEU A 242 11.26 -5.16 -2.35
C LEU A 242 10.53 -5.80 -3.52
N TYR A 243 9.19 -5.70 -3.55
CA TYR A 243 8.41 -5.99 -4.74
C TYR A 243 7.80 -4.71 -5.29
N VAL A 244 7.99 -4.47 -6.61
CA VAL A 244 7.53 -3.28 -7.31
C VAL A 244 6.59 -3.66 -8.43
N ALA A 245 5.34 -3.19 -8.34
CA ALA A 245 4.36 -3.33 -9.42
C ALA A 245 4.67 -2.34 -10.54
N CYS A 246 4.73 -2.83 -11.77
CA CYS A 246 5.05 -2.04 -12.94
C CYS A 246 3.91 -2.05 -13.95
N ASP A 247 3.62 -0.87 -14.54
CA ASP A 247 2.59 -0.70 -15.55
C ASP A 247 3.12 -1.10 -16.94
N ARG A 248 2.47 -2.08 -17.59
CA ARG A 248 2.82 -2.55 -18.95
C ARG A 248 4.24 -3.06 -19.15
N THR A 249 4.99 -3.25 -18.07
CA THR A 249 6.32 -3.87 -18.07
C THR A 249 6.37 -4.96 -17.00
N PRO A 250 7.32 -5.91 -17.06
CA PRO A 250 7.48 -6.89 -15.99
C PRO A 250 7.62 -6.21 -14.64
N SER A 251 6.95 -6.72 -13.61
CA SER A 251 7.18 -6.29 -12.22
C SER A 251 8.57 -6.71 -11.75
N ILE A 252 9.06 -6.05 -10.71
CA ILE A 252 10.43 -6.24 -10.20
C ILE A 252 10.36 -6.86 -8.81
N LEU A 253 11.20 -7.86 -8.56
CA LEU A 253 11.44 -8.42 -7.25
C LEU A 253 12.93 -8.26 -6.93
N TYR A 254 13.25 -7.21 -6.19
CA TYR A 254 14.60 -6.97 -5.70
C TYR A 254 14.85 -7.84 -4.46
N LEU A 255 15.62 -8.91 -4.61
CA LEU A 255 16.10 -9.71 -3.49
C LEU A 255 17.39 -9.14 -2.94
N ASN A 256 17.41 -8.89 -1.63
CA ASN A 256 18.57 -8.38 -0.90
C ASN A 256 19.68 -9.43 -0.86
N GLN A 257 20.88 -9.07 -1.33
CA GLN A 257 22.04 -9.99 -1.41
C GLN A 257 22.87 -10.00 -0.12
N GLN A 258 22.44 -9.30 0.94
CA GLN A 258 23.09 -9.25 2.26
C GLN A 258 24.48 -8.57 2.26
N ASP A 259 24.82 -7.89 1.18
CA ASP A 259 26.10 -7.19 0.98
C ASP A 259 25.93 -5.70 0.61
N GLY A 260 24.69 -5.19 0.80
CA GLY A 260 24.31 -3.84 0.43
C GLY A 260 23.82 -3.69 -1.01
N THR A 261 23.62 -4.83 -1.72
CA THR A 261 23.11 -4.85 -3.09
C THR A 261 21.81 -5.63 -3.22
N PHE A 262 21.12 -5.41 -4.34
CA PHE A 262 19.88 -6.08 -4.73
C PHE A 262 20.02 -6.66 -6.14
N GLU A 263 19.37 -7.79 -6.38
CA GLU A 263 19.19 -8.37 -7.71
C GLU A 263 17.70 -8.47 -8.04
N ASP A 264 17.32 -8.10 -9.29
CA ASP A 264 15.96 -8.33 -9.79
C ASP A 264 15.80 -9.79 -10.23
N GLU A 265 15.09 -10.56 -9.43
CA GLU A 265 14.81 -11.96 -9.71
C GLU A 265 13.35 -12.23 -10.10
N ALA A 266 12.51 -11.21 -10.31
CA ALA A 266 11.06 -11.38 -10.52
C ALA A 266 10.72 -12.34 -11.66
N LEU A 267 11.43 -12.22 -12.80
CA LEU A 267 11.20 -13.10 -13.95
C LEU A 267 11.60 -14.55 -13.64
N PHE A 268 12.67 -14.73 -12.94
CA PHE A 268 13.23 -16.04 -12.59
C PHE A 268 12.36 -16.75 -11.55
N ARG A 269 11.81 -15.96 -10.60
CA ARG A 269 10.99 -16.41 -9.48
C ARG A 269 9.50 -16.51 -9.79
N GLY A 270 9.07 -16.17 -11.01
CA GLY A 270 7.66 -16.27 -11.41
C GLY A 270 6.75 -15.14 -10.91
N ALA A 271 7.30 -14.03 -10.42
CA ALA A 271 6.52 -12.88 -9.90
C ALA A 271 6.42 -11.68 -10.87
N ALA A 272 7.02 -11.77 -12.07
CA ALA A 272 7.09 -10.67 -13.03
C ALA A 272 5.86 -10.56 -13.95
N LEU A 273 5.30 -11.70 -14.38
CA LEU A 273 4.36 -11.85 -15.48
C LEU A 273 3.10 -12.62 -15.02
N ASP A 274 2.06 -12.60 -15.85
CA ASP A 274 0.89 -13.47 -15.64
C ASP A 274 1.16 -14.93 -16.07
N GLU A 275 0.14 -15.80 -15.90
CA GLU A 275 0.18 -17.22 -16.29
C GLU A 275 0.46 -17.45 -17.78
N ASN A 276 0.26 -16.45 -18.64
CA ASN A 276 0.49 -16.50 -20.08
C ASN A 276 1.83 -15.88 -20.50
N GLY A 277 2.67 -15.47 -19.54
CA GLY A 277 3.94 -14.81 -19.79
C GLY A 277 3.79 -13.35 -20.29
N GLN A 278 2.71 -12.67 -19.92
CA GLN A 278 2.43 -11.29 -20.32
C GLN A 278 2.73 -10.31 -19.18
N ALA A 279 3.36 -9.18 -19.52
CA ALA A 279 3.48 -8.06 -18.63
C ALA A 279 2.13 -7.31 -18.59
N LEU A 280 1.50 -7.30 -17.43
CA LEU A 280 0.23 -6.59 -17.17
C LEU A 280 0.49 -5.19 -16.64
N SER A 281 -0.58 -4.40 -16.54
CA SER A 281 -0.54 -3.03 -15.96
C SER A 281 -0.63 -3.11 -14.44
N GLY A 282 0.48 -3.43 -13.77
CA GLY A 282 0.54 -3.51 -12.33
C GLY A 282 0.53 -2.13 -11.67
N MET A 283 -0.35 -1.91 -10.70
CA MET A 283 -0.52 -0.63 -10.00
C MET A 283 -0.29 -0.77 -8.49
N GLY A 284 -1.27 -1.19 -7.72
CA GLY A 284 -1.12 -1.42 -6.28
C GLY A 284 -0.63 -2.84 -5.98
N VAL A 285 -0.02 -2.99 -4.81
CA VAL A 285 0.52 -4.27 -4.34
C VAL A 285 0.28 -4.46 -2.84
N ALA A 286 -0.06 -5.69 -2.46
CA ALA A 286 -0.18 -6.11 -1.07
C ALA A 286 0.58 -7.42 -0.84
N ALA A 287 1.05 -7.62 0.39
CA ALA A 287 1.78 -8.82 0.78
C ALA A 287 1.24 -9.39 2.10
N ALA A 288 0.99 -10.69 2.15
CA ALA A 288 0.62 -11.44 3.35
C ALA A 288 0.74 -12.94 3.11
N ASP A 289 0.77 -13.73 4.17
CA ASP A 289 0.61 -15.19 4.14
C ASP A 289 -0.91 -15.50 4.12
N TYR A 290 -1.52 -15.59 2.92
CA TYR A 290 -2.96 -15.75 2.80
C TYR A 290 -3.44 -17.19 2.98
N ASP A 291 -2.61 -18.19 2.77
CA ASP A 291 -2.98 -19.61 2.90
C ASP A 291 -2.40 -20.29 4.16
N ALA A 292 -1.73 -19.52 5.01
CA ALA A 292 -1.16 -19.91 6.30
C ALA A 292 -0.07 -21.01 6.17
N ASP A 293 0.71 -20.97 5.08
CA ASP A 293 1.82 -21.89 4.87
C ASP A 293 3.16 -21.37 5.43
N GLY A 294 3.21 -20.10 5.83
CA GLY A 294 4.35 -19.44 6.48
C GLY A 294 5.26 -18.69 5.51
N ALA A 295 4.90 -18.60 4.22
CA ALA A 295 5.57 -17.77 3.23
C ALA A 295 4.73 -16.51 2.92
N THR A 296 5.40 -15.43 2.55
CA THR A 296 4.73 -14.17 2.21
C THR A 296 4.33 -14.17 0.74
N ASP A 297 3.03 -14.13 0.47
CA ASP A 297 2.43 -14.08 -0.85
C ASP A 297 2.23 -12.63 -1.31
N LEU A 298 1.91 -12.45 -2.62
CA LEU A 298 1.69 -11.14 -3.22
C LEU A 298 0.33 -11.07 -3.92
N PHE A 299 -0.34 -9.92 -3.78
CA PHE A 299 -1.49 -9.55 -4.59
C PHE A 299 -1.19 -8.24 -5.31
N ARG A 300 -1.42 -8.20 -6.64
CA ARG A 300 -1.18 -7.03 -7.48
C ARG A 300 -2.45 -6.66 -8.23
N SER A 301 -2.88 -5.39 -8.14
CA SER A 301 -3.97 -4.85 -8.93
C SER A 301 -3.53 -4.55 -10.36
N ASN A 302 -4.46 -4.68 -11.33
CA ASN A 302 -4.18 -4.49 -12.75
C ASN A 302 -5.28 -3.69 -13.44
N PHE A 303 -5.05 -3.34 -14.71
CA PHE A 303 -5.96 -2.57 -15.56
C PHE A 303 -7.20 -3.38 -15.98
N SER A 304 -8.20 -2.69 -16.57
CA SER A 304 -9.38 -3.33 -17.16
C SER A 304 -8.99 -4.29 -18.29
N ASP A 305 -9.80 -5.34 -18.47
CA ASP A 305 -9.57 -6.48 -19.36
C ASP A 305 -8.37 -7.36 -18.93
N GLU A 306 -7.71 -7.04 -17.81
CA GLU A 306 -6.69 -7.85 -17.15
C GLU A 306 -7.23 -8.40 -15.82
N ARG A 307 -6.60 -9.43 -15.27
CA ARG A 307 -6.92 -9.94 -13.93
C ARG A 307 -5.97 -9.34 -12.92
N SER A 308 -6.48 -8.83 -11.80
CA SER A 308 -5.62 -8.59 -10.64
C SER A 308 -4.99 -9.91 -10.20
N THR A 309 -3.68 -9.92 -9.96
CA THR A 309 -2.89 -11.15 -9.89
C THR A 309 -2.57 -11.53 -8.45
N LEU A 310 -2.89 -12.77 -8.06
CA LEU A 310 -2.45 -13.38 -6.81
C LEU A 310 -1.26 -14.30 -7.11
N TYR A 311 -0.12 -14.01 -6.52
CA TYR A 311 1.08 -14.86 -6.58
C TYR A 311 1.24 -15.58 -5.24
N ARG A 312 1.20 -16.89 -5.28
CA ARG A 312 1.48 -17.75 -4.14
C ARG A 312 2.97 -18.00 -4.03
N ASN A 313 3.57 -17.68 -2.90
CA ASN A 313 4.94 -18.01 -2.59
C ASN A 313 5.04 -19.48 -2.13
N ARG A 314 5.84 -20.28 -2.80
CA ARG A 314 6.08 -21.70 -2.44
C ARG A 314 7.16 -21.88 -1.37
N GLY A 315 7.64 -20.77 -0.81
CA GLY A 315 8.83 -20.68 0.00
C GLY A 315 10.08 -20.31 -0.85
N GLU A 316 11.09 -19.79 -0.20
CA GLU A 316 12.37 -19.40 -0.83
C GLU A 316 12.23 -18.33 -1.95
N GLY A 317 11.08 -17.60 -2.00
CA GLY A 317 10.83 -16.55 -2.98
C GLY A 317 10.38 -17.03 -4.36
N ASP A 318 10.01 -18.30 -4.52
CA ASP A 318 9.46 -18.85 -5.77
C ASP A 318 7.93 -18.70 -5.80
N PHE A 319 7.39 -18.08 -6.85
CA PHE A 319 5.98 -17.78 -6.96
C PHE A 319 5.25 -18.55 -8.07
N ASP A 320 4.03 -18.98 -7.75
CA ASP A 320 3.06 -19.45 -8.73
C ASP A 320 1.91 -18.44 -8.87
N GLU A 321 1.49 -18.15 -10.09
CA GLU A 321 0.27 -17.38 -10.33
C GLU A 321 -0.94 -18.25 -9.91
N ALA A 322 -1.71 -17.77 -8.93
CA ALA A 322 -2.76 -18.54 -8.27
C ALA A 322 -4.17 -17.95 -8.45
N THR A 323 -4.34 -16.84 -9.16
CA THR A 323 -5.59 -16.04 -9.25
C THR A 323 -6.81 -16.87 -9.60
N VAL A 324 -6.75 -17.63 -10.70
CA VAL A 324 -7.87 -18.45 -11.15
C VAL A 324 -8.09 -19.63 -10.20
N ALA A 325 -7.00 -20.26 -9.78
CA ALA A 325 -7.05 -21.38 -8.84
C ALA A 325 -7.64 -20.96 -7.48
N ALA A 326 -7.36 -19.73 -7.04
CA ALA A 326 -7.91 -19.16 -5.80
C ALA A 326 -9.37 -18.70 -5.92
N GLY A 327 -9.96 -18.62 -7.13
CA GLY A 327 -11.33 -18.16 -7.35
C GLY A 327 -11.49 -16.65 -7.55
N MET A 328 -10.40 -15.92 -7.82
CA MET A 328 -10.38 -14.46 -7.99
C MET A 328 -10.39 -13.99 -9.47
N GLY A 329 -10.48 -14.91 -10.43
CA GLY A 329 -10.31 -14.63 -11.87
C GLY A 329 -11.48 -13.97 -12.59
N ALA A 330 -12.61 -13.65 -11.92
CA ALA A 330 -13.83 -13.21 -12.59
C ALA A 330 -13.93 -11.70 -12.85
N ASN A 331 -13.30 -10.87 -12.03
CA ASN A 331 -13.46 -9.41 -12.04
C ASN A 331 -12.42 -8.71 -12.93
N THR A 332 -12.54 -8.86 -14.25
CA THR A 332 -11.58 -8.28 -15.23
C THR A 332 -11.99 -6.92 -15.78
N ARG A 333 -13.22 -6.46 -15.53
CA ARG A 333 -13.73 -5.20 -16.11
C ARG A 333 -13.24 -3.95 -15.38
N TYR A 334 -12.83 -4.09 -14.12
CA TYR A 334 -12.45 -2.98 -13.26
C TYR A 334 -10.97 -2.62 -13.42
N VAL A 335 -10.66 -1.34 -13.22
CA VAL A 335 -9.28 -0.86 -13.09
C VAL A 335 -8.94 -0.82 -11.61
N GLY A 336 -8.12 -1.76 -11.15
CA GLY A 336 -7.76 -1.89 -9.75
C GLY A 336 -6.60 -1.00 -9.37
N TRP A 337 -6.65 -0.37 -8.19
CA TRP A 337 -5.62 0.50 -7.64
C TRP A 337 -5.19 0.03 -6.26
N GLY A 338 -5.63 0.72 -5.20
CA GLY A 338 -5.31 0.35 -3.84
C GLY A 338 -5.83 -1.04 -3.49
N ALA A 339 -4.97 -1.85 -2.89
CA ALA A 339 -5.31 -3.19 -2.46
C ALA A 339 -4.65 -3.52 -1.12
N GLY A 340 -5.33 -4.32 -0.29
CA GLY A 340 -4.77 -4.76 0.98
C GLY A 340 -5.28 -6.14 1.38
N PHE A 341 -4.37 -6.91 1.98
CA PHE A 341 -4.74 -8.06 2.78
C PHE A 341 -5.12 -7.61 4.18
N PHE A 342 -6.23 -8.09 4.70
CA PHE A 342 -6.70 -7.79 6.06
C PHE A 342 -7.73 -8.82 6.50
N ASP A 343 -7.83 -9.04 7.80
CA ASP A 343 -8.84 -9.95 8.37
C ASP A 343 -10.03 -9.10 8.87
N TYR A 344 -11.06 -8.91 8.01
CA TYR A 344 -12.17 -8.01 8.34
C TYR A 344 -13.16 -8.62 9.34
N ASP A 345 -13.24 -9.96 9.45
CA ASP A 345 -14.19 -10.64 10.32
C ASP A 345 -13.54 -11.29 11.57
N ASN A 346 -12.24 -11.08 11.77
CA ASN A 346 -11.43 -11.59 12.89
C ASN A 346 -11.40 -13.13 12.98
N ASP A 347 -11.53 -13.81 11.84
CA ASP A 347 -11.50 -15.28 11.79
C ASP A 347 -10.07 -15.86 11.67
N GLY A 348 -9.06 -14.99 11.54
CA GLY A 348 -7.64 -15.34 11.44
C GLY A 348 -7.17 -15.60 10.03
N ARG A 349 -7.97 -15.30 9.00
CA ARG A 349 -7.60 -15.41 7.60
C ARG A 349 -7.53 -14.04 6.93
N GLN A 350 -6.57 -13.89 6.05
CA GLN A 350 -6.36 -12.66 5.30
C GLN A 350 -7.33 -12.59 4.12
N ASP A 351 -8.27 -11.66 4.16
CA ASP A 351 -9.17 -11.28 3.08
C ASP A 351 -8.51 -10.25 2.17
N VAL A 352 -9.11 -9.92 1.02
CA VAL A 352 -8.58 -8.90 0.11
C VAL A 352 -9.66 -7.87 -0.21
N LEU A 353 -9.35 -6.60 0.03
CA LEU A 353 -10.10 -5.48 -0.53
C LEU A 353 -9.29 -4.85 -1.67
N LEU A 354 -9.98 -4.57 -2.78
CA LEU A 354 -9.46 -3.88 -3.96
C LEU A 354 -10.36 -2.68 -4.25
N VAL A 355 -9.82 -1.47 -4.26
CA VAL A 355 -10.53 -0.27 -4.69
C VAL A 355 -10.26 0.01 -6.16
N ASN A 356 -11.28 0.48 -6.89
CA ASN A 356 -11.28 0.58 -8.33
C ASN A 356 -11.69 1.98 -8.80
N GLY A 357 -11.30 2.31 -10.03
CA GLY A 357 -11.69 3.53 -10.72
C GLY A 357 -11.00 3.62 -12.06
N HIS A 358 -11.75 3.81 -13.15
CA HIS A 358 -11.14 3.86 -14.47
C HIS A 358 -10.22 5.09 -14.62
N VAL A 359 -9.25 5.01 -15.52
CA VAL A 359 -8.29 6.11 -15.77
C VAL A 359 -8.88 7.19 -16.66
N PHE A 360 -9.83 6.84 -17.51
CA PHE A 360 -10.39 7.71 -18.55
C PHE A 360 -11.87 7.99 -18.28
N PRO A 361 -12.27 9.26 -17.94
CA PRO A 361 -13.68 9.65 -17.83
C PRO A 361 -14.48 9.39 -19.12
N GLU A 362 -13.83 9.47 -20.26
CA GLU A 362 -14.41 9.27 -21.60
C GLU A 362 -15.11 7.90 -21.75
N VAL A 363 -14.83 6.93 -20.89
CA VAL A 363 -15.50 5.62 -20.93
C VAL A 363 -17.00 5.71 -20.62
N ASP A 364 -17.44 6.73 -19.90
CA ASP A 364 -18.87 6.92 -19.56
C ASP A 364 -19.73 7.19 -20.79
N GLU A 365 -19.12 7.73 -21.87
CA GLU A 365 -19.75 7.96 -23.16
C GLU A 365 -19.65 6.74 -24.10
N MET A 366 -18.90 5.70 -23.73
CA MET A 366 -18.71 4.50 -24.55
C MET A 366 -19.84 3.49 -24.34
N PRO A 367 -20.16 2.71 -25.40
CA PRO A 367 -21.08 1.56 -25.24
C PRO A 367 -20.49 0.51 -24.31
N GLY A 368 -21.33 -0.09 -23.46
CA GLY A 368 -20.93 -1.17 -22.56
C GLY A 368 -21.15 -0.83 -21.09
N ASP A 369 -20.53 -1.62 -20.21
CA ASP A 369 -20.71 -1.57 -18.76
C ASP A 369 -19.49 -1.05 -18.00
N VAL A 370 -18.43 -0.63 -18.69
CA VAL A 370 -17.27 0.07 -18.10
C VAL A 370 -17.67 1.50 -17.74
N ARG A 371 -17.27 1.96 -16.57
CA ARG A 371 -17.57 3.31 -16.06
C ARG A 371 -16.32 3.92 -15.44
N TYR A 372 -16.27 5.25 -15.40
CA TYR A 372 -15.17 5.98 -14.78
C TYR A 372 -15.13 5.76 -13.26
N ARG A 373 -16.28 5.89 -12.61
CA ARG A 373 -16.44 5.54 -11.20
C ARG A 373 -16.80 4.06 -11.08
N GLU A 374 -16.04 3.34 -10.27
CA GLU A 374 -16.16 1.90 -10.11
C GLU A 374 -16.30 1.53 -8.63
N ARG A 375 -17.05 0.47 -8.35
CA ARG A 375 -17.18 -0.05 -6.98
C ARG A 375 -15.93 -0.81 -6.55
N ALA A 376 -15.72 -0.91 -5.24
CA ALA A 376 -14.71 -1.80 -4.68
C ALA A 376 -15.09 -3.28 -4.83
N ILE A 377 -14.09 -4.15 -4.63
CA ILE A 377 -14.26 -5.62 -4.61
C ILE A 377 -13.73 -6.14 -3.28
N LEU A 378 -14.54 -6.92 -2.57
CA LEU A 378 -14.15 -7.62 -1.36
C LEU A 378 -14.14 -9.13 -1.62
N TYR A 379 -12.97 -9.74 -1.50
CA TYR A 379 -12.77 -11.18 -1.54
C TYR A 379 -12.60 -11.72 -0.14
N ARG A 380 -13.52 -12.58 0.30
CA ARG A 380 -13.42 -13.30 1.57
C ARG A 380 -12.58 -14.56 1.40
N ASN A 381 -11.61 -14.75 2.28
CA ASN A 381 -10.79 -15.96 2.35
C ASN A 381 -11.59 -17.12 2.99
N LEU A 382 -11.76 -18.20 2.25
CA LEU A 382 -12.49 -19.41 2.69
C LEU A 382 -11.57 -20.45 3.35
N GLY A 383 -10.28 -20.16 3.43
CA GLY A 383 -9.23 -21.11 3.80
C GLY A 383 -8.83 -22.04 2.66
N GLY A 384 -7.70 -22.72 2.82
CA GLY A 384 -7.15 -23.63 1.81
C GLY A 384 -6.81 -22.95 0.49
N GLY A 385 -6.38 -21.69 0.53
CA GLY A 385 -5.98 -20.90 -0.63
C GLY A 385 -7.15 -20.51 -1.55
N LYS A 386 -8.37 -20.38 -1.03
CA LYS A 386 -9.57 -20.05 -1.80
C LYS A 386 -10.27 -18.80 -1.31
N PHE A 387 -10.76 -18.00 -2.25
CA PHE A 387 -11.53 -16.80 -2.01
C PHE A 387 -12.91 -16.86 -2.65
N ALA A 388 -13.84 -16.07 -2.10
CA ALA A 388 -15.14 -15.79 -2.69
C ALA A 388 -15.34 -14.28 -2.80
N ASP A 389 -15.82 -13.80 -3.96
CA ASP A 389 -16.30 -12.42 -4.08
C ASP A 389 -17.59 -12.27 -3.25
N VAL A 390 -17.52 -11.43 -2.22
CA VAL A 390 -18.64 -11.15 -1.32
C VAL A 390 -19.14 -9.71 -1.46
N SER A 391 -18.65 -8.94 -2.42
CA SER A 391 -18.88 -7.51 -2.59
C SER A 391 -20.35 -7.13 -2.56
N GLU A 392 -21.22 -7.86 -3.29
CA GLU A 392 -22.66 -7.59 -3.39
C GLU A 392 -23.40 -7.67 -2.04
N ARG A 393 -22.78 -8.26 -1.01
CA ARG A 393 -23.37 -8.48 0.32
C ARG A 393 -22.62 -7.72 1.42
N SER A 394 -21.63 -6.92 1.04
CA SER A 394 -20.70 -6.29 1.98
C SER A 394 -21.06 -4.84 2.31
N GLY A 395 -22.21 -4.36 1.85
CA GLY A 395 -22.77 -3.06 2.22
C GLY A 395 -22.45 -1.91 1.25
N PRO A 396 -23.08 -0.75 1.50
CA PRO A 396 -23.00 0.40 0.59
C PRO A 396 -21.58 0.96 0.43
N GLY A 397 -20.73 0.89 1.45
CA GLY A 397 -19.35 1.36 1.34
C GLY A 397 -18.50 0.61 0.30
N ILE A 398 -18.85 -0.65 0.01
CA ILE A 398 -18.19 -1.44 -1.05
C ILE A 398 -18.84 -1.17 -2.41
N LEU A 399 -20.16 -0.94 -2.45
CA LEU A 399 -20.93 -0.86 -3.69
C LEU A 399 -21.00 0.54 -4.29
N GLU A 400 -20.77 1.57 -3.49
CA GLU A 400 -20.74 2.96 -3.97
C GLU A 400 -19.57 3.16 -4.94
N PRO A 401 -19.83 3.66 -6.17
CA PRO A 401 -18.78 3.78 -7.17
C PRO A 401 -18.01 5.09 -7.00
N HIS A 402 -16.67 5.01 -7.03
CA HIS A 402 -15.74 6.12 -6.95
C HIS A 402 -14.66 6.02 -8.02
N ALA A 403 -13.98 7.14 -8.32
CA ALA A 403 -12.73 7.14 -9.06
C ALA A 403 -11.56 6.93 -8.07
N ALA A 404 -11.57 5.77 -7.38
CA ALA A 404 -10.64 5.47 -6.32
C ALA A 404 -9.20 5.27 -6.79
N ARG A 405 -8.22 5.57 -5.93
CA ARG A 405 -6.78 5.36 -6.18
C ARG A 405 -6.09 4.74 -4.96
N GLY A 406 -5.37 5.51 -4.18
CA GLY A 406 -4.70 5.01 -2.98
C GLY A 406 -5.67 4.53 -1.91
N ALA A 407 -5.27 3.50 -1.16
CA ALA A 407 -6.01 2.99 -0.01
C ALA A 407 -5.03 2.64 1.11
N ALA A 408 -5.32 3.08 2.32
CA ALA A 408 -4.55 2.74 3.52
C ALA A 408 -5.41 1.96 4.50
N PHE A 409 -4.86 0.87 5.04
CA PHE A 409 -5.54 -0.08 5.92
C PHE A 409 -5.00 0.08 7.34
N GLY A 410 -5.89 0.22 8.35
CA GLY A 410 -5.51 0.37 9.75
C GLY A 410 -6.72 0.35 10.67
N ASP A 411 -6.49 0.23 11.98
CA ASP A 411 -7.52 0.33 13.01
C ASP A 411 -7.40 1.72 13.66
N ALA A 412 -8.18 2.68 13.16
CA ALA A 412 -8.01 4.09 13.47
C ALA A 412 -8.43 4.47 14.90
N ASP A 413 -9.36 3.72 15.49
CA ASP A 413 -9.88 4.01 16.84
C ASP A 413 -9.60 2.89 17.86
N ASN A 414 -8.74 1.93 17.51
CA ASN A 414 -8.32 0.81 18.34
C ASN A 414 -9.49 -0.08 18.84
N ASP A 415 -10.54 -0.22 18.02
CA ASP A 415 -11.72 -0.97 18.37
C ASP A 415 -11.74 -2.41 17.82
N GLY A 416 -10.71 -2.80 17.06
CA GLY A 416 -10.51 -4.12 16.48
C GLY A 416 -11.20 -4.32 15.13
N ARG A 417 -11.67 -3.26 14.50
CA ARG A 417 -12.10 -3.25 13.09
C ARG A 417 -11.02 -2.58 12.25
N VAL A 418 -10.77 -3.10 11.09
CA VAL A 418 -9.89 -2.41 10.14
C VAL A 418 -10.71 -1.37 9.40
N ASP A 419 -10.24 -0.14 9.44
CA ASP A 419 -10.75 0.99 8.67
C ASP A 419 -9.90 1.17 7.40
N VAL A 420 -10.54 1.52 6.29
CA VAL A 420 -9.84 1.76 5.04
C VAL A 420 -10.05 3.20 4.60
N LEU A 421 -8.97 3.97 4.60
CA LEU A 421 -8.93 5.33 4.07
C LEU A 421 -8.62 5.26 2.58
N VAL A 422 -9.54 5.75 1.74
CA VAL A 422 -9.41 5.71 0.28
C VAL A 422 -9.32 7.12 -0.27
N ASN A 423 -8.30 7.39 -1.07
CA ASN A 423 -8.19 8.63 -1.84
C ASN A 423 -8.95 8.47 -3.16
N ASN A 424 -9.94 9.32 -3.39
CA ASN A 424 -10.76 9.37 -4.59
C ASN A 424 -10.40 10.61 -5.43
N GLN A 425 -10.25 10.45 -6.72
CA GLN A 425 -9.95 11.58 -7.61
C GLN A 425 -11.14 12.54 -7.72
N ASN A 426 -10.90 13.84 -7.53
CA ASN A 426 -11.89 14.92 -7.65
C ASN A 426 -13.11 14.75 -6.71
N GLU A 427 -12.97 13.94 -5.68
CA GLU A 427 -13.97 13.65 -4.67
C GLU A 427 -13.38 13.80 -3.26
N SER A 428 -14.24 13.75 -2.23
CA SER A 428 -13.77 13.57 -0.86
C SER A 428 -13.27 12.15 -0.67
N PRO A 429 -12.35 11.90 0.29
CA PRO A 429 -11.92 10.55 0.61
C PRO A 429 -13.08 9.69 1.06
N SER A 430 -12.95 8.37 0.94
CA SER A 430 -13.82 7.44 1.63
C SER A 430 -13.14 6.92 2.90
N LEU A 431 -13.91 6.79 3.98
CA LEU A 431 -13.53 6.07 5.19
C LEU A 431 -14.46 4.86 5.33
N LEU A 432 -13.97 3.71 4.88
CA LEU A 432 -14.75 2.47 4.88
C LEU A 432 -14.56 1.77 6.22
N THR A 433 -15.61 1.64 7.00
CA THR A 433 -15.62 0.98 8.30
C THR A 433 -16.75 -0.05 8.38
N LEU A 434 -16.59 -1.09 9.20
CA LEU A 434 -17.67 -2.01 9.47
C LEU A 434 -18.75 -1.37 10.37
N SER A 435 -20.02 -1.52 10.02
CA SER A 435 -21.17 -1.01 10.78
C SER A 435 -21.36 -1.70 12.13
N ALA A 436 -20.84 -2.91 12.30
CA ALA A 436 -20.91 -3.68 13.55
C ALA A 436 -19.57 -4.38 13.83
N LYS A 437 -19.31 -4.64 15.11
CA LYS A 437 -18.10 -5.37 15.52
C LYS A 437 -18.15 -6.82 15.05
N PRO A 438 -17.04 -7.35 14.50
CA PRO A 438 -16.89 -8.78 14.22
C PRO A 438 -17.07 -9.62 15.49
N SER A 439 -17.48 -10.87 15.31
CA SER A 439 -17.64 -11.79 16.44
C SER A 439 -16.33 -12.41 16.96
N GLY A 440 -15.27 -12.28 16.16
CA GLY A 440 -13.92 -12.76 16.49
C GLY A 440 -13.16 -11.80 17.40
N ASN A 441 -12.30 -12.35 18.25
CA ASN A 441 -11.32 -11.59 19.01
C ASN A 441 -10.11 -11.22 18.15
N TRP A 442 -9.30 -10.29 18.64
CA TRP A 442 -8.14 -9.77 17.92
C TRP A 442 -7.01 -9.39 18.89
N ILE A 443 -5.81 -9.19 18.37
CA ILE A 443 -4.73 -8.43 19.00
C ILE A 443 -4.12 -7.50 17.97
N LEU A 444 -3.61 -6.36 18.45
CA LEU A 444 -2.85 -5.39 17.66
C LEU A 444 -1.52 -5.15 18.36
N LEU A 445 -0.42 -5.27 17.65
CA LEU A 445 0.92 -5.21 18.19
C LEU A 445 1.64 -3.97 17.67
N ARG A 446 1.97 -3.03 18.56
CA ARG A 446 2.90 -1.93 18.30
C ARG A 446 4.29 -2.41 18.69
N LEU A 447 5.17 -2.55 17.73
CA LEU A 447 6.55 -2.97 17.95
C LEU A 447 7.46 -1.73 18.01
N GLU A 448 8.42 -1.74 18.93
CA GLU A 448 9.43 -0.70 19.07
C GLU A 448 10.82 -1.33 19.03
N GLY A 449 11.62 -1.01 18.01
CA GLY A 449 13.01 -1.42 17.90
C GLY A 449 13.91 -0.74 18.94
N VAL A 450 15.02 -1.38 19.28
CA VAL A 450 16.07 -0.87 20.18
C VAL A 450 17.45 -0.98 19.53
N GLU A 451 17.77 -2.14 18.96
CA GLU A 451 18.93 -2.37 18.08
C GLU A 451 18.48 -2.35 16.60
N SER A 452 17.22 -2.66 16.35
CA SER A 452 16.53 -2.45 15.08
C SER A 452 16.08 -1.00 14.95
N ASN A 453 15.75 -0.55 13.72
CA ASN A 453 15.07 0.73 13.52
C ASN A 453 13.85 0.84 14.45
N ARG A 454 13.58 2.03 14.97
CA ARG A 454 12.58 2.22 16.02
C ARG A 454 11.16 1.90 15.57
N SER A 455 10.83 2.15 14.31
CA SER A 455 9.54 1.75 13.72
C SER A 455 9.37 0.24 13.58
N ALA A 456 10.43 -0.55 13.83
CA ALA A 456 10.48 -2.00 13.66
C ALA A 456 10.12 -2.48 12.24
N ILE A 457 10.26 -1.62 11.21
CA ILE A 457 10.03 -2.03 9.80
C ILE A 457 10.97 -3.17 9.45
N GLY A 458 10.41 -4.28 8.91
CA GLY A 458 11.09 -5.54 8.67
C GLY A 458 10.94 -6.57 9.80
N ALA A 459 10.34 -6.21 10.94
CA ALA A 459 10.06 -7.18 12.01
C ALA A 459 8.95 -8.15 11.59
N ARG A 460 9.22 -9.46 11.70
CA ARG A 460 8.27 -10.54 11.40
C ARG A 460 7.70 -11.12 12.68
N VAL A 461 6.39 -11.27 12.72
CA VAL A 461 5.65 -11.78 13.88
C VAL A 461 4.92 -13.05 13.49
N ARG A 462 5.20 -14.13 14.18
CA ARG A 462 4.48 -15.40 14.02
C ARG A 462 3.57 -15.63 15.22
N LEU A 463 2.29 -15.85 14.97
CA LEU A 463 1.35 -16.30 15.98
C LEU A 463 1.66 -17.76 16.35
N LEU A 464 1.81 -18.05 17.64
CA LEU A 464 2.12 -19.39 18.14
C LEU A 464 0.83 -20.16 18.48
N GLY A 465 0.80 -21.45 18.18
CA GLY A 465 -0.34 -22.33 18.42
C GLY A 465 -0.86 -22.98 17.15
N ASP A 466 -2.16 -23.35 17.14
CA ASP A 466 -2.78 -24.06 16.02
C ASP A 466 -3.07 -23.13 14.83
N ALA A 467 -3.34 -21.86 15.10
CA ALA A 467 -3.52 -20.82 14.06
C ALA A 467 -2.14 -20.32 13.62
N ARG A 468 -1.72 -20.75 12.45
CA ARG A 468 -0.45 -20.29 11.84
C ARG A 468 -0.74 -19.00 11.08
N GLN A 469 -0.45 -17.87 11.69
CA GLN A 469 -0.52 -16.56 11.05
C GLN A 469 0.86 -15.93 11.09
N LEU A 470 1.25 -15.30 9.99
CA LEU A 470 2.47 -14.51 9.85
C LEU A 470 2.06 -13.07 9.58
N GLY A 471 2.60 -12.14 10.34
CA GLY A 471 2.52 -10.70 10.11
C GLY A 471 3.91 -10.11 10.02
N GLU A 472 4.00 -8.93 9.42
CA GLU A 472 5.26 -8.21 9.26
C GLU A 472 5.01 -6.70 9.28
N VAL A 473 5.89 -5.94 9.91
CA VAL A 473 5.88 -4.48 9.85
C VAL A 473 6.48 -4.06 8.51
N ARG A 474 5.65 -3.44 7.64
CA ARG A 474 6.05 -3.14 6.25
C ARG A 474 6.11 -1.66 5.96
N GLY A 475 7.15 -1.25 5.26
CA GLY A 475 7.16 0.01 4.56
C GLY A 475 6.42 -0.09 3.23
N GLY A 476 5.66 0.96 2.87
CA GLY A 476 4.87 0.98 1.65
C GLY A 476 3.67 0.01 1.67
N GLY A 477 3.19 -0.32 0.47
CA GLY A 477 2.05 -1.22 0.25
C GLY A 477 0.86 -0.52 -0.38
N SER A 478 -0.16 -1.30 -0.80
CA SER A 478 -1.31 -0.80 -1.52
C SER A 478 -0.92 -0.05 -2.80
N TYR A 479 -1.56 1.06 -3.12
CA TYR A 479 -1.20 1.94 -4.22
C TYR A 479 -0.77 3.30 -3.68
N LEU A 480 0.52 3.63 -3.83
CA LEU A 480 1.12 4.91 -3.42
C LEU A 480 0.83 5.30 -1.96
N SER A 481 0.61 4.32 -1.08
CA SER A 481 0.04 4.54 0.24
C SER A 481 0.87 3.90 1.35
N GLN A 482 0.61 4.31 2.60
CA GLN A 482 1.19 3.69 3.78
C GLN A 482 0.08 3.14 4.68
N ASN A 483 0.14 1.85 4.94
CA ASN A 483 -0.74 1.19 5.91
C ASN A 483 -0.25 1.43 7.35
N ASP A 484 -1.12 1.14 8.32
CA ASP A 484 -0.75 1.03 9.74
C ASP A 484 0.46 0.11 9.92
N LEU A 485 1.50 0.59 10.61
CA LEU A 485 2.70 -0.19 10.89
C LEU A 485 2.50 -1.26 11.98
N ARG A 486 1.38 -1.21 12.70
CA ARG A 486 1.08 -2.20 13.75
C ARG A 486 0.67 -3.53 13.12
N VAL A 487 1.15 -4.63 13.70
CA VAL A 487 0.81 -5.99 13.24
C VAL A 487 -0.47 -6.46 13.91
N ARG A 488 -1.43 -6.90 13.11
CA ARG A 488 -2.75 -7.32 13.57
C ARG A 488 -2.99 -8.81 13.32
N PHE A 489 -3.61 -9.48 14.31
CA PHE A 489 -4.07 -10.86 14.18
C PHE A 489 -5.51 -11.00 14.64
N GLY A 490 -6.37 -11.61 13.80
CA GLY A 490 -7.64 -12.14 14.22
C GLY A 490 -7.44 -13.45 14.99
N LEU A 491 -8.15 -13.61 16.07
CA LEU A 491 -7.98 -14.75 16.99
C LEU A 491 -9.21 -15.68 17.03
N GLY A 492 -10.26 -15.38 16.25
CA GLY A 492 -11.52 -16.11 16.36
C GLY A 492 -12.06 -16.06 17.76
N GLN A 493 -12.19 -17.21 18.43
CA GLN A 493 -12.72 -17.29 19.80
C GLN A 493 -11.63 -17.35 20.89
N ALA A 494 -10.34 -17.33 20.51
CA ALA A 494 -9.25 -17.37 21.49
C ALA A 494 -9.20 -16.07 22.30
N LYS A 495 -8.96 -16.18 23.62
CA LYS A 495 -8.93 -15.04 24.55
C LYS A 495 -7.53 -14.55 24.86
N THR A 496 -6.52 -15.31 24.47
CA THR A 496 -5.11 -14.95 24.59
C THR A 496 -4.35 -15.43 23.37
N ALA A 497 -3.23 -14.80 23.10
CA ALA A 497 -2.29 -15.16 22.05
C ALA A 497 -0.86 -15.21 22.60
N SER A 498 0.01 -15.94 21.91
CA SER A 498 1.46 -15.89 22.12
C SER A 498 2.12 -15.69 20.77
N VAL A 499 3.17 -14.89 20.71
CA VAL A 499 3.86 -14.56 19.46
C VAL A 499 5.36 -14.78 19.58
N GLU A 500 5.99 -15.12 18.47
CA GLU A 500 7.42 -15.05 18.26
C GLU A 500 7.70 -13.90 17.30
N ILE A 501 8.60 -13.00 17.66
CA ILE A 501 9.01 -11.84 16.89
C ILE A 501 10.46 -12.08 16.45
N ALA A 502 10.70 -12.02 15.14
CA ALA A 502 12.02 -11.93 14.56
C ALA A 502 12.26 -10.45 14.19
N TRP A 503 13.19 -9.81 14.90
CA TRP A 503 13.53 -8.40 14.73
C TRP A 503 14.53 -8.20 13.58
N PRO A 504 14.54 -7.04 12.91
CA PRO A 504 15.54 -6.71 11.89
C PRO A 504 17.00 -6.89 12.34
N SER A 505 17.28 -6.62 13.61
CA SER A 505 18.60 -6.88 14.24
C SER A 505 19.02 -8.36 14.22
N GLY A 506 18.16 -9.29 13.75
CA GLY A 506 18.37 -10.74 13.80
C GLY A 506 17.98 -11.39 15.13
N ARG A 507 17.48 -10.65 16.10
CA ARG A 507 17.02 -11.20 17.39
C ARG A 507 15.69 -11.89 17.26
N LYS A 508 15.44 -12.85 18.15
CA LYS A 508 14.14 -13.48 18.34
C LYS A 508 13.63 -13.27 19.75
N GLN A 509 12.37 -12.89 19.88
CA GLN A 509 11.71 -12.63 21.15
C GLN A 509 10.36 -13.34 21.18
N THR A 510 10.08 -14.05 22.28
CA THR A 510 8.77 -14.69 22.47
C THR A 510 8.00 -13.94 23.56
N VAL A 511 6.77 -13.54 23.23
CA VAL A 511 5.83 -12.92 24.18
C VAL A 511 4.62 -13.83 24.32
N ARG A 512 4.26 -14.15 25.58
CA ARG A 512 3.21 -15.11 25.88
C ARG A 512 2.01 -14.45 26.56
N ASP A 513 0.86 -15.13 26.45
CA ASP A 513 -0.37 -14.80 27.18
C ASP A 513 -0.87 -13.36 26.96
N LEU A 514 -0.69 -12.83 25.73
CA LEU A 514 -1.24 -11.55 25.32
C LEU A 514 -2.77 -11.63 25.33
N ALA A 515 -3.42 -10.78 26.12
CA ALA A 515 -4.87 -10.76 26.23
C ALA A 515 -5.52 -10.25 24.94
N ALA A 516 -6.58 -10.90 24.49
CA ALA A 516 -7.34 -10.48 23.31
C ALA A 516 -8.04 -9.11 23.50
N ASN A 517 -8.43 -8.51 22.37
CA ASN A 517 -9.19 -7.26 22.24
C ASN A 517 -8.49 -6.05 22.83
N ARG A 518 -7.19 -5.93 22.56
CA ARG A 518 -6.39 -4.75 22.91
C ARG A 518 -5.14 -4.58 22.08
N VAL A 519 -4.60 -3.40 22.13
CA VAL A 519 -3.27 -3.04 21.63
C VAL A 519 -2.23 -3.49 22.68
N HIS A 520 -1.12 -4.08 22.23
CA HIS A 520 0.04 -4.43 23.03
C HIS A 520 1.27 -3.71 22.48
N GLU A 521 1.95 -2.98 23.34
CA GLU A 521 3.26 -2.39 23.05
C GLU A 521 4.35 -3.38 23.41
N ILE A 522 5.18 -3.73 22.46
CA ILE A 522 6.27 -4.69 22.63
C ILE A 522 7.56 -4.05 22.16
N ARG A 523 8.45 -3.84 23.12
CA ARG A 523 9.78 -3.31 22.86
C ARG A 523 10.78 -4.43 22.64
N GLU A 524 11.70 -4.26 21.70
CA GLU A 524 12.81 -5.17 21.46
C GLU A 524 13.63 -5.34 22.75
N ALA A 525 13.90 -6.59 23.14
CA ALA A 525 14.68 -6.86 24.34
C ALA A 525 16.13 -6.42 24.16
N SER A 526 16.67 -5.64 25.09
CA SER A 526 18.10 -5.30 25.11
C SER A 526 18.98 -6.53 25.42
N LYS A 527 20.29 -6.50 25.07
CA LYS A 527 21.28 -7.56 25.38
C LYS A 527 21.41 -7.80 26.87
#